data_a864a69aefba3ed283100d6786089cde
#
_entry.id   a864a69aefba3ed283100d6786089cde
#
_cell.length_a   1.000
_cell.length_b   1.000
_cell.length_c   1.000
_cell.angle_alpha   90.00
_cell.angle_beta   90.00
_cell.angle_gamma   90.00
#
_symmetry.space_group_name_H-M   'P 1'
#
loop_
_entity.id
_entity.type
_entity.pdbx_description
1 polymer ?
#
loop_
_entity_poly.entity_id
_entity_poly.type
_entity_poly.pdbx_seq_one_letter_code
_entity_poly.pdbx_strand_id
1 'polypeptide(L)'
;MNTFDERPVHHNPRPRPKELPRAVYVRVSDMPAGYRVAAHSHDWNQLLYAVEGTMTVITKAGMWIVPPQRAVWVPPHTEHAVTCKGLTRARHIYIGREVTVNLPDRCMVIDVTPLLRELIRAATEIPIEYDEDGEDGRLIRVLLDQLKAPAHDNLHLPAPKDPRISKICEHLQQDPADNRALEDWAQFCGASSRTLARLFQRETGMPFREWRQKLRLLYALERLANDRPVTEVAFDLGYENTSAFIAMFRKTTGKTPGSYFR
;
A
#
# COMPACT_ATOMS: atom_id res chain seq x y z
N MET A 1 -3.74 28.41 -5.04
CA MET A 1 -4.20 28.26 -6.42
C MET A 1 -3.20 27.33 -7.09
N ASN A 2 -3.44 26.01 -6.93
CA ASN A 2 -2.56 24.96 -7.44
C ASN A 2 -3.12 24.55 -8.81
N THR A 3 -2.51 25.06 -9.85
CA THR A 3 -2.74 24.61 -11.22
C THR A 3 -2.13 23.21 -11.35
N PHE A 4 -2.95 22.17 -11.14
CA PHE A 4 -2.62 20.85 -11.65
C PHE A 4 -2.65 20.93 -13.17
N ASP A 5 -1.48 20.68 -13.78
CA ASP A 5 -1.25 20.64 -15.21
C ASP A 5 -2.17 19.55 -15.82
N GLU A 6 -3.30 19.96 -16.41
CA GLU A 6 -4.22 19.12 -17.18
C GLU A 6 -3.61 18.77 -18.55
N ARG A 7 -2.42 18.16 -18.54
CA ARG A 7 -1.96 17.52 -19.78
C ARG A 7 -2.69 16.20 -19.96
N PRO A 8 -3.24 15.93 -21.18
CA PRO A 8 -3.90 14.66 -21.45
C PRO A 8 -2.93 13.52 -21.13
N VAL A 9 -3.38 12.57 -20.32
CA VAL A 9 -2.64 11.36 -20.03
C VAL A 9 -2.38 10.67 -21.35
N HIS A 10 -1.13 10.66 -21.81
CA HIS A 10 -0.74 9.92 -23.00
C HIS A 10 -0.97 8.44 -22.72
N HIS A 11 -2.12 7.96 -23.14
CA HIS A 11 -2.47 6.55 -23.11
C HIS A 11 -1.62 5.83 -24.17
N ASN A 12 -0.44 5.43 -23.79
CA ASN A 12 0.21 4.29 -24.42
C ASN A 12 0.35 3.22 -23.33
N PRO A 13 -0.70 2.40 -23.10
CA PRO A 13 -0.68 1.39 -22.06
C PRO A 13 0.30 0.29 -22.46
N ARG A 14 1.54 0.43 -21.97
CA ARG A 14 2.53 -0.63 -22.14
C ARG A 14 1.95 -1.93 -21.58
N PRO A 15 2.09 -3.07 -22.25
CA PRO A 15 1.56 -4.33 -21.79
C PRO A 15 2.20 -4.76 -20.47
N ARG A 16 1.52 -5.63 -19.70
CA ARG A 16 2.16 -6.33 -18.61
C ARG A 16 3.24 -7.25 -19.22
N PRO A 17 4.50 -7.16 -18.77
CA PRO A 17 5.56 -7.94 -19.37
C PRO A 17 5.38 -9.43 -19.03
N LYS A 18 5.69 -10.30 -19.97
CA LYS A 18 5.92 -11.73 -19.74
C LYS A 18 7.38 -12.00 -19.40
N GLU A 19 8.26 -11.21 -19.98
CA GLU A 19 9.70 -11.13 -19.76
C GLU A 19 10.08 -9.64 -19.74
N LEU A 20 11.11 -9.27 -19.00
CA LEU A 20 11.55 -7.88 -18.97
C LEU A 20 12.37 -7.58 -20.22
N PRO A 21 12.02 -6.56 -21.01
CA PRO A 21 12.76 -6.18 -22.21
C PRO A 21 14.12 -5.53 -21.87
N ARG A 22 14.25 -4.95 -20.68
CA ARG A 22 15.45 -4.30 -20.14
C ARG A 22 15.53 -4.56 -18.64
N ALA A 23 16.69 -4.28 -18.06
CA ALA A 23 16.94 -4.41 -16.61
C ALA A 23 15.87 -3.70 -15.75
N VAL A 24 15.32 -2.58 -16.25
CA VAL A 24 14.17 -1.91 -15.63
C VAL A 24 13.11 -1.59 -16.69
N TYR A 25 11.87 -1.94 -16.40
CA TYR A 25 10.73 -1.67 -17.26
C TYR A 25 9.66 -0.88 -16.50
N VAL A 26 9.25 0.26 -17.04
CA VAL A 26 8.25 1.14 -16.41
C VAL A 26 6.95 1.09 -17.19
N ARG A 27 5.85 0.84 -16.48
CA ARG A 27 4.50 0.79 -17.05
C ARG A 27 3.57 1.75 -16.31
N VAL A 28 2.75 2.45 -17.09
CA VAL A 28 1.65 3.29 -16.58
C VAL A 28 0.34 2.51 -16.66
N SER A 29 -0.53 2.66 -15.68
CA SER A 29 -1.88 2.14 -15.74
C SER A 29 -2.86 3.00 -14.96
N ASP A 30 -4.04 3.22 -15.56
CA ASP A 30 -5.19 3.79 -14.91
C ASP A 30 -6.13 2.65 -14.54
N MET A 31 -6.38 2.50 -13.26
CA MET A 31 -7.19 1.42 -12.69
C MET A 31 -8.52 2.01 -12.21
N PRO A 32 -9.66 1.66 -12.82
CA PRO A 32 -10.96 2.17 -12.40
C PRO A 32 -11.34 1.70 -11.01
N ALA A 33 -12.36 2.34 -10.43
CA ALA A 33 -12.93 1.89 -9.15
C ALA A 33 -13.38 0.42 -9.25
N GLY A 34 -13.05 -0.36 -8.22
CA GLY A 34 -13.34 -1.80 -8.17
C GLY A 34 -12.37 -2.68 -8.95
N TYR A 35 -11.33 -2.11 -9.56
CA TYR A 35 -10.32 -2.89 -10.30
C TYR A 35 -9.61 -3.89 -9.39
N ARG A 36 -9.43 -5.10 -9.92
CA ARG A 36 -8.75 -6.18 -9.20
C ARG A 36 -7.77 -6.90 -10.11
N VAL A 37 -6.59 -7.15 -9.59
CA VAL A 37 -5.62 -8.08 -10.15
C VAL A 37 -5.62 -9.32 -9.27
N ALA A 38 -5.94 -10.48 -9.86
CA ALA A 38 -5.92 -11.75 -9.15
C ALA A 38 -4.51 -12.05 -8.59
N ALA A 39 -4.45 -12.92 -7.59
CA ALA A 39 -3.20 -13.36 -7.00
C ALA A 39 -2.27 -13.95 -8.08
N HIS A 40 -1.05 -13.45 -8.14
CA HIS A 40 -0.01 -13.86 -9.08
C HIS A 40 1.36 -13.60 -8.47
N SER A 41 2.37 -14.16 -9.06
CA SER A 41 3.78 -13.89 -8.77
C SER A 41 4.56 -13.68 -10.07
N HIS A 42 5.77 -13.19 -9.95
CA HIS A 42 6.70 -12.98 -11.08
C HIS A 42 8.14 -13.09 -10.59
N ASP A 43 9.10 -13.23 -11.53
CA ASP A 43 10.50 -13.52 -11.25
C ASP A 43 11.37 -12.26 -11.02
N TRP A 44 10.79 -11.06 -11.03
CA TRP A 44 11.46 -9.78 -10.85
C TRP A 44 10.94 -9.03 -9.63
N ASN A 45 11.68 -8.01 -9.23
CA ASN A 45 11.20 -7.07 -8.23
C ASN A 45 10.17 -6.12 -8.85
N GLN A 46 9.23 -5.65 -8.05
CA GLN A 46 8.24 -4.67 -8.49
C GLN A 46 8.07 -3.55 -7.45
N LEU A 47 8.11 -2.32 -7.94
CA LEU A 47 7.65 -1.16 -7.20
C LEU A 47 6.29 -0.72 -7.74
N LEU A 48 5.27 -0.71 -6.88
CA LEU A 48 3.92 -0.26 -7.18
C LEU A 48 3.71 1.12 -6.55
N TYR A 49 3.59 2.16 -7.36
CA TYR A 49 3.41 3.54 -6.91
C TYR A 49 2.06 4.09 -7.36
N ALA A 50 1.24 4.62 -6.43
CA ALA A 50 0.03 5.34 -6.72
C ALA A 50 0.35 6.84 -6.84
N VAL A 51 0.19 7.40 -8.05
CA VAL A 51 0.30 8.85 -8.26
C VAL A 51 -0.94 9.54 -7.74
N GLU A 52 -2.11 8.91 -7.94
CA GLU A 52 -3.43 9.37 -7.53
C GLU A 52 -4.27 8.16 -7.09
N GLY A 53 -5.16 8.37 -6.13
CA GLY A 53 -5.95 7.30 -5.55
C GLY A 53 -5.15 6.41 -4.60
N THR A 54 -5.67 5.22 -4.34
CA THR A 54 -5.05 4.25 -3.43
C THR A 54 -5.15 2.85 -3.99
N MET A 55 -4.15 2.03 -3.71
CA MET A 55 -4.23 0.60 -3.97
C MET A 55 -3.97 -0.19 -2.70
N THR A 56 -4.59 -1.35 -2.61
CA THR A 56 -4.33 -2.35 -1.57
C THR A 56 -3.60 -3.53 -2.19
N VAL A 57 -2.43 -3.84 -1.67
CA VAL A 57 -1.66 -5.03 -2.04
C VAL A 57 -1.83 -6.08 -0.95
N ILE A 58 -2.22 -7.28 -1.33
CA ILE A 58 -2.52 -8.39 -0.42
C ILE A 58 -1.58 -9.54 -0.71
N THR A 59 -0.95 -10.08 0.32
CA THR A 59 -0.10 -11.28 0.27
C THR A 59 -0.43 -12.22 1.41
N LYS A 60 0.21 -13.37 1.49
CA LYS A 60 0.11 -14.29 2.65
C LYS A 60 0.62 -13.67 3.96
N ALA A 61 1.50 -12.67 3.91
CA ALA A 61 2.04 -11.99 5.09
C ALA A 61 1.11 -10.91 5.65
N GLY A 62 0.16 -10.44 4.85
CA GLY A 62 -0.77 -9.40 5.24
C GLY A 62 -1.18 -8.50 4.09
N MET A 63 -1.62 -7.30 4.43
CA MET A 63 -2.00 -6.29 3.44
C MET A 63 -1.27 -4.97 3.66
N TRP A 64 -1.04 -4.26 2.55
CA TRP A 64 -0.46 -2.92 2.49
C TRP A 64 -1.43 -1.99 1.79
N ILE A 65 -1.80 -0.89 2.40
CA ILE A 65 -2.53 0.19 1.73
C ILE A 65 -1.51 1.23 1.29
N VAL A 66 -1.51 1.51 -0.01
CA VAL A 66 -0.57 2.39 -0.69
C VAL A 66 -1.28 3.68 -1.07
N PRO A 67 -1.23 4.72 -0.22
CA PRO A 67 -1.76 6.04 -0.54
C PRO A 67 -0.79 6.80 -1.48
N PRO A 68 -1.21 7.95 -2.04
CA PRO A 68 -0.32 8.84 -2.77
C PRO A 68 0.96 9.16 -1.97
N GLN A 69 2.07 9.35 -2.65
CA GLN A 69 3.41 9.58 -2.08
C GLN A 69 4.02 8.35 -1.37
N ARG A 70 3.42 7.18 -1.55
CA ARG A 70 3.94 5.90 -1.08
C ARG A 70 3.98 4.90 -2.23
N ALA A 71 4.92 3.97 -2.13
CA ALA A 71 4.98 2.84 -3.05
C ALA A 71 5.17 1.55 -2.26
N VAL A 72 4.67 0.44 -2.77
CA VAL A 72 4.96 -0.87 -2.19
C VAL A 72 6.01 -1.58 -3.02
N TRP A 73 7.02 -2.09 -2.34
CA TRP A 73 8.04 -2.99 -2.86
C TRP A 73 7.56 -4.42 -2.76
N VAL A 74 7.59 -5.15 -3.86
CA VAL A 74 7.24 -6.57 -3.94
C VAL A 74 8.43 -7.34 -4.50
N PRO A 75 9.09 -8.18 -3.69
CA PRO A 75 10.20 -9.01 -4.16
C PRO A 75 9.76 -10.11 -5.14
N PRO A 76 10.71 -10.74 -5.85
CA PRO A 76 10.43 -11.86 -6.74
C PRO A 76 9.70 -13.00 -6.01
N HIS A 77 8.93 -13.78 -6.75
CA HIS A 77 8.17 -14.96 -6.27
C HIS A 77 7.17 -14.70 -5.16
N THR A 78 6.94 -13.43 -4.80
CA THR A 78 5.93 -13.07 -3.81
C THR A 78 4.54 -13.09 -4.45
N GLU A 79 3.72 -14.06 -4.05
CA GLU A 79 2.32 -14.12 -4.49
C GLU A 79 1.56 -12.93 -3.92
N HIS A 80 0.98 -12.10 -4.80
CA HIS A 80 0.26 -10.90 -4.40
C HIS A 80 -0.93 -10.59 -5.30
N ALA A 81 -1.96 -10.00 -4.71
CA ALA A 81 -3.13 -9.46 -5.40
C ALA A 81 -3.17 -7.94 -5.20
N VAL A 82 -3.77 -7.21 -6.15
CA VAL A 82 -3.95 -5.76 -6.05
C VAL A 82 -5.42 -5.41 -6.21
N THR A 83 -5.92 -4.51 -5.37
CA THR A 83 -7.29 -3.99 -5.48
C THR A 83 -7.29 -2.47 -5.36
N CYS A 84 -8.19 -1.81 -6.11
CA CYS A 84 -8.41 -0.37 -6.07
C CYS A 84 -9.89 -0.10 -5.79
N LYS A 85 -10.23 0.65 -4.74
CA LYS A 85 -11.62 1.01 -4.46
C LYS A 85 -12.09 2.24 -5.24
N GLY A 86 -11.18 3.19 -5.48
CA GLY A 86 -11.40 4.37 -6.31
C GLY A 86 -10.57 4.32 -7.59
N LEU A 87 -10.74 5.34 -8.44
CA LEU A 87 -9.84 5.56 -9.58
C LEU A 87 -8.40 5.68 -9.04
N THR A 88 -7.50 4.90 -9.59
CA THR A 88 -6.09 4.89 -9.18
C THR A 88 -5.19 5.00 -10.39
N ARG A 89 -4.35 6.03 -10.43
CA ARG A 89 -3.30 6.19 -11.44
C ARG A 89 -2.00 5.62 -10.89
N ALA A 90 -1.55 4.53 -11.48
CA ALA A 90 -0.39 3.81 -10.97
C ALA A 90 0.81 3.83 -11.93
N ARG A 91 1.98 3.70 -11.33
CA ARG A 91 3.26 3.44 -11.99
C ARG A 91 3.79 2.11 -11.47
N HIS A 92 4.08 1.21 -12.38
CA HIS A 92 4.68 -0.08 -12.09
C HIS A 92 6.12 -0.04 -12.58
N ILE A 93 7.07 -0.16 -11.68
CA ILE A 93 8.47 -0.27 -12.01
C ILE A 93 8.88 -1.72 -11.75
N TYR A 94 9.16 -2.45 -12.82
CA TYR A 94 9.64 -3.82 -12.79
C TYR A 94 11.16 -3.80 -12.91
N ILE A 95 11.85 -4.51 -12.01
CA ILE A 95 13.30 -4.45 -11.86
C ILE A 95 13.83 -5.89 -11.89
N GLY A 96 14.69 -6.18 -12.84
CA GLY A 96 15.29 -7.48 -13.03
C GLY A 96 16.04 -7.95 -11.78
N ARG A 97 16.15 -9.26 -11.59
CA ARG A 97 16.84 -9.86 -10.42
C ARG A 97 18.34 -9.59 -10.44
N GLU A 98 18.90 -9.41 -11.61
CA GLU A 98 20.31 -9.06 -11.83
C GLU A 98 20.64 -7.63 -11.36
N VAL A 99 19.64 -6.78 -11.21
CA VAL A 99 19.82 -5.40 -10.73
C VAL A 99 19.94 -5.38 -9.21
N THR A 100 21.06 -4.91 -8.72
CA THR A 100 21.27 -4.75 -7.28
C THR A 100 20.46 -3.57 -6.76
N VAL A 101 19.53 -3.84 -5.86
CA VAL A 101 18.76 -2.83 -5.13
C VAL A 101 18.95 -3.07 -3.63
N ASN A 102 19.28 -2.02 -2.88
CA ASN A 102 19.50 -2.13 -1.44
C ASN A 102 18.16 -2.12 -0.66
N LEU A 103 17.29 -3.07 -0.98
CA LEU A 103 16.00 -3.27 -0.29
C LEU A 103 15.92 -4.72 0.21
N PRO A 104 15.26 -4.96 1.35
CA PRO A 104 15.05 -6.30 1.88
C PRO A 104 14.20 -7.19 0.97
N ASP A 105 14.42 -8.51 1.07
CA ASP A 105 13.64 -9.54 0.38
C ASP A 105 12.29 -9.81 1.10
N ARG A 106 11.51 -8.76 1.28
CA ARG A 106 10.15 -8.79 1.83
C ARG A 106 9.34 -7.60 1.34
N CYS A 107 8.01 -7.76 1.25
CA CYS A 107 7.12 -6.64 0.95
C CYS A 107 7.24 -5.55 2.02
N MET A 108 7.24 -4.30 1.57
CA MET A 108 7.22 -3.12 2.43
C MET A 108 6.70 -1.90 1.70
N VAL A 109 6.23 -0.91 2.43
CA VAL A 109 5.92 0.41 1.87
C VAL A 109 7.13 1.31 2.01
N ILE A 110 7.52 1.96 0.94
CA ILE A 110 8.60 2.94 0.90
C ILE A 110 8.07 4.35 0.65
N ASP A 111 8.80 5.35 1.12
CA ASP A 111 8.49 6.76 0.88
C ASP A 111 8.90 7.16 -0.54
N VAL A 112 7.98 7.81 -1.26
CA VAL A 112 8.29 8.41 -2.55
C VAL A 112 8.60 9.88 -2.34
N THR A 113 9.89 10.18 -2.24
CA THR A 113 10.39 11.56 -2.10
C THR A 113 10.06 12.39 -3.35
N PRO A 114 10.05 13.73 -3.28
CA PRO A 114 9.85 14.57 -4.47
C PRO A 114 10.83 14.23 -5.61
N LEU A 115 12.09 13.96 -5.30
CA LEU A 115 13.07 13.54 -6.31
C LEU A 115 12.70 12.20 -6.95
N LEU A 116 12.39 11.18 -6.13
CA LEU A 116 12.01 9.86 -6.64
C LEU A 116 10.74 9.94 -7.50
N ARG A 117 9.77 10.77 -7.12
CA ARG A 117 8.56 11.00 -7.91
C ARG A 117 8.86 11.55 -9.31
N GLU A 118 9.73 12.58 -9.40
CA GLU A 118 10.10 13.15 -10.69
C GLU A 118 10.92 12.18 -11.54
N LEU A 119 11.81 11.39 -10.93
CA LEU A 119 12.53 10.32 -11.63
C LEU A 119 11.58 9.24 -12.16
N ILE A 120 10.60 8.80 -11.35
CA ILE A 120 9.57 7.86 -11.82
C ILE A 120 8.78 8.47 -12.99
N ARG A 121 8.39 9.75 -12.90
CA ARG A 121 7.69 10.44 -13.97
C ARG A 121 8.52 10.45 -15.25
N ALA A 122 9.79 10.88 -15.19
CA ALA A 122 10.67 10.89 -16.34
C ALA A 122 10.87 9.47 -16.92
N ALA A 123 11.00 8.46 -16.08
CA ALA A 123 11.15 7.07 -16.50
C ALA A 123 9.91 6.52 -17.26
N THR A 124 8.72 7.15 -17.13
CA THR A 124 7.55 6.74 -17.95
C THR A 124 7.67 7.12 -19.41
N GLU A 125 8.50 8.12 -19.74
CA GLU A 125 8.72 8.64 -21.09
C GLU A 125 9.86 7.90 -21.84
N ILE A 126 10.72 7.19 -21.11
CA ILE A 126 11.85 6.45 -21.67
C ILE A 126 11.35 5.35 -22.63
N PRO A 127 11.94 5.16 -23.81
CA PRO A 127 11.60 4.06 -24.72
C PRO A 127 11.70 2.68 -24.02
N ILE A 128 10.93 1.69 -24.47
CA ILE A 128 10.99 0.34 -23.90
C ILE A 128 12.41 -0.24 -24.08
N GLU A 129 12.97 -0.07 -25.29
CA GLU A 129 14.29 -0.55 -25.69
C GLU A 129 15.33 0.57 -25.54
N TYR A 130 15.41 1.18 -24.34
CA TYR A 130 16.37 2.24 -24.07
C TYR A 130 17.82 1.72 -24.04
N ASP A 131 18.77 2.62 -24.29
CA ASP A 131 20.21 2.36 -24.13
C ASP A 131 20.57 2.38 -22.63
N GLU A 132 20.93 1.21 -22.08
CA GLU A 132 21.26 1.08 -20.65
C GLU A 132 22.54 1.82 -20.25
N ASP A 133 23.44 2.08 -21.18
CA ASP A 133 24.66 2.87 -20.96
C ASP A 133 24.50 4.35 -21.30
N GLY A 134 23.42 4.69 -21.99
CA GLY A 134 23.05 6.02 -22.42
C GLY A 134 22.49 6.93 -21.33
N GLU A 135 21.84 8.00 -21.76
CA GLU A 135 21.20 9.00 -20.88
C GLU A 135 20.06 8.37 -20.07
N ASP A 136 19.22 7.60 -20.72
CA ASP A 136 18.09 6.93 -20.11
C ASP A 136 18.53 5.92 -19.06
N GLY A 137 19.58 5.13 -19.35
CA GLY A 137 20.17 4.20 -18.39
C GLY A 137 20.76 4.90 -17.16
N ARG A 138 21.38 6.10 -17.34
CA ARG A 138 21.84 6.90 -16.18
C ARG A 138 20.68 7.37 -15.32
N LEU A 139 19.56 7.83 -15.93
CA LEU A 139 18.36 8.22 -15.20
C LEU A 139 17.81 7.04 -14.39
N ILE A 140 17.72 5.86 -15.00
CA ILE A 140 17.25 4.63 -14.31
C ILE A 140 18.19 4.29 -13.13
N ARG A 141 19.50 4.38 -13.28
CA ARG A 141 20.44 4.13 -12.17
C ARG A 141 20.21 5.10 -11.01
N VAL A 142 20.02 6.39 -11.29
CA VAL A 142 19.71 7.38 -10.24
C VAL A 142 18.37 7.08 -9.58
N LEU A 143 17.35 6.64 -10.33
CA LEU A 143 16.07 6.21 -9.76
C LEU A 143 16.28 5.06 -8.76
N LEU A 144 17.04 4.04 -9.14
CA LEU A 144 17.32 2.88 -8.29
C LEU A 144 18.06 3.29 -7.01
N ASP A 145 19.01 4.22 -7.09
CA ASP A 145 19.76 4.76 -5.93
C ASP A 145 18.84 5.49 -4.92
N GLN A 146 17.68 5.97 -5.36
CA GLN A 146 16.70 6.62 -4.49
C GLN A 146 15.76 5.63 -3.79
N LEU A 147 15.78 4.35 -4.14
CA LEU A 147 14.98 3.33 -3.47
C LEU A 147 15.62 2.97 -2.12
N LYS A 148 14.97 3.39 -1.03
CA LYS A 148 15.47 3.20 0.34
C LYS A 148 14.42 2.54 1.22
N ALA A 149 14.86 1.57 2.02
CA ALA A 149 14.00 0.97 3.03
C ALA A 149 13.58 2.03 4.07
N PRO A 150 12.30 2.09 4.45
CA PRO A 150 11.84 3.00 5.48
C PRO A 150 12.36 2.58 6.85
N ALA A 151 12.50 3.54 7.77
CA ALA A 151 12.84 3.25 9.15
C ALA A 151 11.74 2.43 9.87
N HIS A 152 10.47 2.63 9.48
CA HIS A 152 9.31 1.94 10.04
C HIS A 152 8.27 1.63 8.95
N ASP A 153 7.75 0.38 8.92
CA ASP A 153 6.66 -0.03 8.04
C ASP A 153 5.31 0.14 8.76
N ASN A 154 4.80 1.36 8.78
CA ASN A 154 3.56 1.70 9.45
C ASN A 154 2.30 1.36 8.61
N LEU A 155 2.45 1.04 7.33
CA LEU A 155 1.34 0.81 6.40
C LEU A 155 1.10 -0.69 6.08
N HIS A 156 1.75 -1.57 6.82
CA HIS A 156 1.55 -3.02 6.78
C HIS A 156 0.58 -3.46 7.87
N LEU A 157 -0.44 -4.23 7.53
CA LEU A 157 -1.31 -4.93 8.47
C LEU A 157 -1.02 -6.43 8.40
N PRO A 158 -0.38 -7.02 9.42
CA PRO A 158 -0.06 -8.44 9.42
C PRO A 158 -1.30 -9.34 9.38
N ALA A 159 -1.27 -10.38 8.55
CA ALA A 159 -2.29 -11.42 8.52
C ALA A 159 -1.93 -12.55 9.49
N PRO A 160 -2.81 -12.91 10.42
CA PRO A 160 -2.59 -14.07 11.28
C PRO A 160 -2.84 -15.38 10.51
N LYS A 161 -2.26 -16.47 11.04
CA LYS A 161 -2.42 -17.83 10.48
C LYS A 161 -3.39 -18.69 11.29
N ASP A 162 -3.54 -18.42 12.59
CA ASP A 162 -4.48 -19.17 13.44
C ASP A 162 -5.92 -18.87 13.01
N PRO A 163 -6.73 -19.90 12.68
CA PRO A 163 -8.06 -19.71 12.10
C PRO A 163 -9.03 -18.93 13.00
N ARG A 164 -8.82 -18.92 14.31
CA ARG A 164 -9.68 -18.19 15.26
C ARG A 164 -9.51 -16.70 15.10
N ILE A 165 -8.27 -16.20 15.09
CA ILE A 165 -8.02 -14.78 14.94
C ILE A 165 -8.09 -14.34 13.48
N SER A 166 -7.84 -15.22 12.49
CA SER A 166 -8.08 -14.94 11.06
C SER A 166 -9.56 -14.57 10.81
N LYS A 167 -10.51 -15.33 11.37
CA LYS A 167 -11.94 -15.01 11.29
C LYS A 167 -12.30 -13.64 11.86
N ILE A 168 -11.67 -13.26 12.99
CA ILE A 168 -11.85 -11.92 13.57
C ILE A 168 -11.31 -10.85 12.61
N CYS A 169 -10.11 -11.06 12.09
CA CYS A 169 -9.48 -10.11 11.16
C CYS A 169 -10.28 -9.96 9.87
N GLU A 170 -10.76 -11.05 9.29
CA GLU A 170 -11.62 -11.05 8.09
C GLU A 170 -12.92 -10.28 8.33
N HIS A 171 -13.56 -10.50 9.47
CA HIS A 171 -14.79 -9.79 9.83
C HIS A 171 -14.52 -8.27 9.98
N LEU A 172 -13.48 -7.90 10.71
CA LEU A 172 -13.12 -6.49 10.90
C LEU A 172 -12.66 -5.81 9.60
N GLN A 173 -12.12 -6.55 8.64
CA GLN A 173 -11.82 -6.03 7.30
C GLN A 173 -13.09 -5.74 6.50
N GLN A 174 -14.16 -6.51 6.71
CA GLN A 174 -15.47 -6.28 6.09
C GLN A 174 -16.23 -5.16 6.79
N ASP A 175 -16.18 -5.13 8.12
CA ASP A 175 -16.80 -4.11 8.97
C ASP A 175 -15.79 -3.49 9.95
N PRO A 176 -15.04 -2.47 9.52
CA PRO A 176 -14.07 -1.78 10.38
C PRO A 176 -14.71 -1.01 11.55
N ALA A 177 -16.03 -0.74 11.47
CA ALA A 177 -16.76 -0.05 12.51
C ALA A 177 -17.08 -0.93 13.72
N ASP A 178 -16.98 -2.24 13.58
CA ASP A 178 -17.26 -3.17 14.67
C ASP A 178 -16.42 -2.87 15.90
N ASN A 179 -17.11 -2.55 17.00
CA ASN A 179 -16.52 -2.15 18.27
C ASN A 179 -16.50 -3.27 19.32
N ARG A 180 -16.89 -4.48 18.96
CA ARG A 180 -16.87 -5.63 19.90
C ARG A 180 -15.53 -5.73 20.64
N ALA A 181 -15.62 -6.02 21.93
CA ALA A 181 -14.44 -6.27 22.75
C ALA A 181 -13.86 -7.67 22.48
N LEU A 182 -12.66 -7.95 22.97
CA LEU A 182 -12.04 -9.26 22.75
C LEU A 182 -12.81 -10.41 23.46
N GLU A 183 -13.55 -10.08 24.50
CA GLU A 183 -14.44 -10.96 25.25
C GLU A 183 -15.61 -11.44 24.38
N ASP A 184 -16.21 -10.55 23.59
CA ASP A 184 -17.31 -10.89 22.68
C ASP A 184 -16.81 -11.79 21.55
N TRP A 185 -15.63 -11.48 21.04
CA TRP A 185 -14.94 -12.29 20.04
C TRP A 185 -14.56 -13.68 20.57
N ALA A 186 -14.26 -13.78 21.87
CA ALA A 186 -13.94 -15.06 22.51
C ALA A 186 -15.09 -16.06 22.40
N GLN A 187 -16.32 -15.60 22.62
CA GLN A 187 -17.52 -16.41 22.44
C GLN A 187 -17.70 -16.84 20.98
N PHE A 188 -17.54 -15.91 20.04
CA PHE A 188 -17.66 -16.17 18.60
C PHE A 188 -16.64 -17.21 18.08
N CYS A 189 -15.43 -17.23 18.64
CA CYS A 189 -14.34 -18.10 18.20
C CYS A 189 -14.19 -19.38 19.04
N GLY A 190 -15.00 -19.56 20.09
CA GLY A 190 -14.89 -20.71 20.99
C GLY A 190 -13.54 -20.77 21.73
N ALA A 191 -13.00 -19.63 22.13
CA ALA A 191 -11.71 -19.50 22.82
C ALA A 191 -11.79 -18.45 23.93
N SER A 192 -10.90 -18.51 24.94
CA SER A 192 -10.86 -17.45 25.94
C SER A 192 -10.26 -16.17 25.38
N SER A 193 -10.64 -14.98 25.91
CA SER A 193 -10.05 -13.68 25.56
C SER A 193 -8.54 -13.66 25.80
N ARG A 194 -8.06 -14.32 26.86
CA ARG A 194 -6.63 -14.50 27.14
C ARG A 194 -5.91 -15.27 26.03
N THR A 195 -6.55 -16.32 25.49
CA THR A 195 -5.99 -17.10 24.37
C THR A 195 -5.91 -16.25 23.12
N LEU A 196 -6.99 -15.53 22.77
CA LEU A 196 -7.01 -14.63 21.61
C LEU A 196 -5.97 -13.51 21.73
N ALA A 197 -5.85 -12.87 22.92
CA ALA A 197 -4.84 -11.82 23.16
C ALA A 197 -3.43 -12.34 22.91
N ARG A 198 -3.11 -13.56 23.41
CA ARG A 198 -1.80 -14.18 23.18
C ARG A 198 -1.56 -14.51 21.71
N LEU A 199 -2.59 -14.97 21.02
CA LEU A 199 -2.49 -15.25 19.58
C LEU A 199 -2.23 -13.99 18.77
N PHE A 200 -2.97 -12.90 19.00
CA PHE A 200 -2.71 -11.62 18.35
C PHE A 200 -1.26 -11.16 18.56
N GLN A 201 -0.80 -11.15 19.80
CA GLN A 201 0.57 -10.74 20.11
C GLN A 201 1.62 -11.63 19.42
N ARG A 202 1.41 -12.95 19.44
CA ARG A 202 2.37 -13.91 18.85
C ARG A 202 2.43 -13.83 17.32
N GLU A 203 1.29 -13.70 16.64
CA GLU A 203 1.22 -13.85 15.19
C GLU A 203 1.25 -12.52 14.42
N THR A 204 0.78 -11.45 15.05
CA THR A 204 0.77 -10.13 14.41
C THR A 204 1.81 -9.16 14.99
N GLY A 205 2.47 -9.54 16.09
CA GLY A 205 3.42 -8.69 16.79
C GLY A 205 2.77 -7.57 17.62
N MET A 206 1.43 -7.52 17.69
CA MET A 206 0.72 -6.44 18.38
C MET A 206 -0.55 -6.92 19.08
N PRO A 207 -1.02 -6.22 20.16
CA PRO A 207 -2.29 -6.50 20.80
C PRO A 207 -3.46 -6.28 19.83
N PHE A 208 -4.59 -6.96 20.06
CA PHE A 208 -5.82 -6.84 19.27
C PHE A 208 -6.27 -5.39 19.07
N ARG A 209 -6.24 -4.56 20.12
CA ARG A 209 -6.62 -3.15 20.05
C ARG A 209 -5.75 -2.37 19.05
N GLU A 210 -4.45 -2.60 19.07
CA GLU A 210 -3.51 -1.95 18.15
C GLU A 210 -3.70 -2.44 16.73
N TRP A 211 -3.92 -3.75 16.52
CA TRP A 211 -4.22 -4.32 15.22
C TRP A 211 -5.49 -3.69 14.61
N ARG A 212 -6.58 -3.61 15.39
CA ARG A 212 -7.83 -2.97 14.95
C ARG A 212 -7.64 -1.47 14.68
N GLN A 213 -6.88 -0.76 15.51
CA GLN A 213 -6.58 0.64 15.30
C GLN A 213 -5.78 0.85 14.02
N LYS A 214 -4.82 -0.03 13.74
CA LYS A 214 -4.02 0.00 12.51
C LYS A 214 -4.87 -0.28 11.27
N LEU A 215 -5.77 -1.26 11.33
CA LEU A 215 -6.76 -1.52 10.29
C LEU A 215 -7.57 -0.26 9.96
N ARG A 216 -8.13 0.39 10.99
CA ARG A 216 -8.90 1.63 10.85
C ARG A 216 -8.08 2.78 10.26
N LEU A 217 -6.82 2.91 10.67
CA LEU A 217 -5.92 3.90 10.08
C LEU A 217 -5.73 3.66 8.58
N LEU A 218 -5.47 2.43 8.17
CA LEU A 218 -5.27 2.09 6.77
C LEU A 218 -6.50 2.41 5.92
N TYR A 219 -7.69 2.06 6.41
CA TYR A 219 -8.94 2.42 5.73
C TYR A 219 -9.24 3.93 5.77
N ALA A 220 -8.81 4.63 6.83
CA ALA A 220 -8.88 6.09 6.86
C ALA A 220 -8.04 6.71 5.74
N LEU A 221 -6.80 6.26 5.58
CA LEU A 221 -5.91 6.73 4.52
C LEU A 221 -6.50 6.48 3.12
N GLU A 222 -7.08 5.31 2.91
CA GLU A 222 -7.75 4.97 1.64
C GLU A 222 -8.94 5.91 1.35
N ARG A 223 -9.81 6.15 2.34
CA ARG A 223 -11.00 7.01 2.17
C ARG A 223 -10.63 8.48 1.99
N LEU A 224 -9.70 8.97 2.79
CA LEU A 224 -9.22 10.36 2.73
C LEU A 224 -8.50 10.67 1.41
N ALA A 225 -7.75 9.72 0.86
CA ALA A 225 -7.10 9.86 -0.45
C ALA A 225 -8.12 9.88 -1.62
N ASN A 226 -9.37 9.46 -1.38
CA ASN A 226 -10.49 9.56 -2.31
C ASN A 226 -11.44 10.72 -1.92
N ASP A 227 -10.91 11.77 -1.26
CA ASP A 227 -11.61 13.02 -0.89
C ASP A 227 -12.86 12.85 -0.03
N ARG A 228 -12.98 11.73 0.70
CA ARG A 228 -14.10 11.55 1.64
C ARG A 228 -13.95 12.50 2.82
N PRO A 229 -15.05 13.18 3.26
CA PRO A 229 -15.04 14.08 4.41
C PRO A 229 -14.53 13.40 5.68
N VAL A 230 -13.67 14.10 6.44
CA VAL A 230 -13.06 13.57 7.68
C VAL A 230 -14.11 13.11 8.69
N THR A 231 -15.23 13.82 8.79
CA THR A 231 -16.36 13.45 9.65
C THR A 231 -16.99 12.12 9.26
N GLU A 232 -17.28 11.92 7.98
CA GLU A 232 -17.84 10.68 7.48
C GLU A 232 -16.87 9.51 7.72
N VAL A 233 -15.59 9.71 7.41
CA VAL A 233 -14.54 8.69 7.62
C VAL A 233 -14.46 8.28 9.09
N ALA A 234 -14.59 9.23 10.03
CA ALA A 234 -14.57 8.92 11.46
C ALA A 234 -15.73 7.98 11.86
N PHE A 235 -16.95 8.30 11.45
CA PHE A 235 -18.13 7.47 11.78
C PHE A 235 -18.11 6.13 11.06
N ASP A 236 -17.75 6.10 9.78
CA ASP A 236 -17.59 4.87 8.98
C ASP A 236 -16.56 3.87 9.57
N LEU A 237 -15.65 4.36 10.41
CA LEU A 237 -14.63 3.56 11.07
C LEU A 237 -14.96 3.29 12.56
N GLY A 238 -16.19 3.59 12.98
CA GLY A 238 -16.70 3.27 14.32
C GLY A 238 -16.16 4.17 15.43
N TYR A 239 -15.78 5.44 15.11
CA TYR A 239 -15.47 6.43 16.12
C TYR A 239 -16.75 7.17 16.53
N GLU A 240 -16.93 7.37 17.83
CA GLU A 240 -18.08 8.06 18.39
C GLU A 240 -18.13 9.56 18.03
N ASN A 241 -16.95 10.14 17.78
CA ASN A 241 -16.84 11.53 17.36
C ASN A 241 -15.56 11.77 16.53
N THR A 242 -15.59 12.83 15.74
CA THR A 242 -14.48 13.22 14.86
C THR A 242 -13.21 13.57 15.63
N SER A 243 -13.33 14.12 16.84
CA SER A 243 -12.17 14.53 17.66
C SER A 243 -11.35 13.31 18.09
N ALA A 244 -12.00 12.22 18.50
CA ALA A 244 -11.34 10.96 18.86
C ALA A 244 -10.59 10.36 17.66
N PHE A 245 -11.19 10.40 16.47
CA PHE A 245 -10.56 9.99 15.24
C PHE A 245 -9.32 10.83 14.89
N ILE A 246 -9.45 12.18 14.92
CA ILE A 246 -8.32 13.09 14.63
C ILE A 246 -7.17 12.88 15.62
N ALA A 247 -7.46 12.69 16.90
CA ALA A 247 -6.45 12.42 17.92
C ALA A 247 -5.69 11.12 17.65
N MET A 248 -6.42 10.05 17.33
CA MET A 248 -5.82 8.76 16.94
C MET A 248 -4.96 8.91 15.69
N PHE A 249 -5.50 9.51 14.63
CA PHE A 249 -4.80 9.68 13.36
C PHE A 249 -3.50 10.47 13.53
N ARG A 250 -3.56 11.61 14.25
CA ARG A 250 -2.38 12.43 14.54
C ARG A 250 -1.34 11.68 15.39
N LYS A 251 -1.78 10.93 16.40
CA LYS A 251 -0.88 10.12 17.24
C LYS A 251 -0.10 9.10 16.41
N THR A 252 -0.75 8.51 15.40
CA THR A 252 -0.17 7.41 14.61
C THR A 252 0.64 7.91 13.42
N THR A 253 0.22 9.02 12.79
CA THR A 253 0.84 9.52 11.54
C THR A 253 1.70 10.77 11.73
N GLY A 254 1.62 11.42 12.90
CA GLY A 254 2.25 12.70 13.17
C GLY A 254 1.52 13.91 12.57
N LYS A 255 0.54 13.71 11.69
CA LYS A 255 -0.22 14.76 10.98
C LYS A 255 -1.72 14.62 11.25
N THR A 256 -2.47 15.71 11.02
CA THR A 256 -3.94 15.63 11.03
C THR A 256 -4.46 15.06 9.70
N PRO A 257 -5.67 14.45 9.65
CA PRO A 257 -6.25 13.96 8.41
C PRO A 257 -6.29 14.99 7.29
N GLY A 258 -6.66 16.22 7.59
CA GLY A 258 -6.76 17.31 6.59
C GLY A 258 -5.40 17.84 6.10
N SER A 259 -4.29 17.52 6.74
CA SER A 259 -2.93 17.93 6.34
C SER A 259 -2.05 16.78 5.83
N TYR A 260 -2.56 15.56 5.85
CA TYR A 260 -1.74 14.36 5.56
C TYR A 260 -1.33 14.28 4.08
N PHE A 261 -2.24 14.65 3.17
CA PHE A 261 -2.03 14.60 1.72
C PHE A 261 -1.68 15.96 1.08
N ARG A 262 -1.48 16.99 1.90
CA ARG A 262 -1.07 18.34 1.46
C ARG A 262 0.42 18.52 1.46
#